data_e36d9d8281b73ce90b76777af7a8cf95
#
_entry.id   e36d9d8281b73ce90b76777af7a8cf95
#
_cell.length_a   1.000
_cell.length_b   1.000
_cell.length_c   1.000
_cell.angle_alpha   90.00
_cell.angle_beta   90.00
_cell.angle_gamma   90.00
#
_symmetry.space_group_name_H-M   'P 1'
#
loop_
_entity.id
_entity.type
_entity.pdbx_description
1 polymer ?
#
loop_
_entity_poly.entity_id
_entity_poly.type
_entity_poly.pdbx_seq_one_letter_code
_entity_poly.pdbx_strand_id
1 'polypeptide(L)'
;MVVNFVQCSTSPQRLKQIFQTIDVDSCPKHFNFHMHTVHSDGKLQPEVLLKSAIALGLKGLAITDHHTITGYQAAQNWLKDREPEENAPELWSGIEVNAALLGIEVHILGYAFDPQHSSLKPYTQRHAAKGNDYQAASVIAAIQQAGGIAVLAHPARYKRSHFELIPAAAQCGIDGVETYYAYNNPNPWKPSPVETKQVQQLSAAHNLLNTCGTDTHGLSLLRRL
;
A
#
# COMPACT_ATOMS: atom_id res chain seq x y z
N MET A 1 14.07 -27.73 -23.68
CA MET A 1 14.44 -26.34 -23.39
C MET A 1 13.77 -25.98 -22.08
N VAL A 2 14.55 -25.84 -20.99
CA VAL A 2 14.01 -25.38 -19.71
C VAL A 2 13.82 -23.87 -19.87
N VAL A 3 12.58 -23.43 -20.01
CA VAL A 3 12.25 -22.01 -19.97
C VAL A 3 12.46 -21.59 -18.52
N ASN A 4 13.56 -20.91 -18.21
CA ASN A 4 13.75 -20.20 -16.97
C ASN A 4 12.65 -19.15 -16.92
N PHE A 5 11.59 -19.44 -16.15
CA PHE A 5 10.66 -18.41 -15.72
C PHE A 5 11.48 -17.38 -14.93
N VAL A 6 11.70 -16.23 -15.53
CA VAL A 6 12.13 -15.05 -14.80
C VAL A 6 11.00 -14.78 -13.81
N GLN A 7 11.17 -15.27 -12.58
CA GLN A 7 10.40 -14.83 -11.44
C GLN A 7 10.66 -13.33 -11.38
N CYS A 8 9.73 -12.54 -11.93
CA CYS A 8 9.83 -11.08 -11.91
C CYS A 8 9.92 -10.73 -10.42
N SER A 9 11.12 -10.31 -10.00
CA SER A 9 11.48 -10.20 -8.59
C SER A 9 10.60 -9.10 -7.99
N THR A 10 9.59 -9.49 -7.23
CA THR A 10 8.75 -8.60 -6.39
C THR A 10 9.57 -8.04 -5.23
N SER A 11 10.83 -7.68 -5.51
CA SER A 11 11.76 -7.19 -4.51
C SER A 11 11.42 -5.76 -4.07
N PRO A 12 11.76 -5.37 -2.83
CA PRO A 12 11.63 -3.99 -2.37
C PRO A 12 12.35 -2.99 -3.27
N GLN A 13 13.51 -3.37 -3.83
CA GLN A 13 14.28 -2.52 -4.76
C GLN A 13 13.51 -2.23 -6.05
N ARG A 14 12.86 -3.25 -6.63
CA ARG A 14 12.00 -3.07 -7.81
C ARG A 14 10.84 -2.14 -7.51
N LEU A 15 10.18 -2.31 -6.36
CA LEU A 15 9.06 -1.46 -5.96
C LEU A 15 9.52 -0.02 -5.69
N LYS A 16 10.69 0.19 -5.06
CA LYS A 16 11.28 1.54 -4.88
C LYS A 16 11.52 2.24 -6.22
N GLN A 17 12.01 1.53 -7.22
CA GLN A 17 12.16 2.09 -8.58
C GLN A 17 10.82 2.53 -9.18
N ILE A 18 9.77 1.73 -9.01
CA ILE A 18 8.42 2.10 -9.45
C ILE A 18 7.93 3.34 -8.68
N PHE A 19 8.06 3.38 -7.36
CA PHE A 19 7.65 4.52 -6.53
C PHE A 19 8.36 5.83 -6.90
N GLN A 20 9.57 5.76 -7.43
CA GLN A 20 10.28 6.94 -7.98
C GLN A 20 9.68 7.47 -9.29
N THR A 21 8.86 6.68 -9.98
CA THR A 21 8.22 7.05 -11.26
C THR A 21 6.72 7.32 -11.14
N ILE A 22 6.14 7.14 -9.95
CA ILE A 22 4.71 7.39 -9.70
C ILE A 22 4.39 8.88 -9.87
N ASP A 23 3.33 9.14 -10.63
CA ASP A 23 2.80 10.46 -10.93
C ASP A 23 1.26 10.52 -10.79
N VAL A 24 0.68 11.64 -11.17
CA VAL A 24 -0.76 11.91 -11.08
C VAL A 24 -1.62 10.98 -11.96
N ASP A 25 -1.05 10.41 -13.01
CA ASP A 25 -1.74 9.54 -13.96
C ASP A 25 -1.51 8.04 -13.68
N SER A 26 -0.63 7.72 -12.74
CA SER A 26 -0.22 6.34 -12.45
C SER A 26 -1.36 5.49 -11.87
N CYS A 27 -2.13 6.05 -10.93
CA CYS A 27 -3.25 5.35 -10.30
C CYS A 27 -4.60 5.93 -10.80
N PRO A 28 -5.61 5.11 -11.01
CA PRO A 28 -5.67 3.64 -10.96
C PRO A 28 -5.41 2.96 -12.31
N LYS A 29 -4.78 3.65 -13.28
CA LYS A 29 -4.65 3.20 -14.67
C LYS A 29 -3.53 2.17 -14.88
N HIS A 30 -2.43 2.34 -14.16
CA HIS A 30 -1.23 1.50 -14.32
C HIS A 30 -0.86 0.76 -13.03
N PHE A 31 -1.10 1.38 -11.88
CA PHE A 31 -0.79 0.85 -10.57
C PHE A 31 -1.93 1.09 -9.59
N ASN A 32 -2.04 0.27 -8.56
CA ASN A 32 -2.89 0.52 -7.41
C ASN A 32 -2.30 -0.16 -6.18
N PHE A 33 -1.74 0.62 -5.26
CA PHE A 33 -1.02 0.10 -4.11
C PHE A 33 -1.81 0.19 -2.79
N HIS A 34 -3.10 0.58 -2.83
CA HIS A 34 -3.92 0.68 -1.63
C HIS A 34 -5.33 0.15 -1.93
N MET A 35 -5.57 -1.09 -1.56
CA MET A 35 -6.85 -1.77 -1.82
C MET A 35 -7.16 -2.79 -0.73
N HIS A 36 -8.45 -2.92 -0.40
CA HIS A 36 -8.97 -3.81 0.62
C HIS A 36 -9.84 -4.91 0.04
N THR A 37 -9.82 -6.07 0.70
CA THR A 37 -10.60 -7.25 0.33
C THR A 37 -11.54 -7.66 1.47
N VAL A 38 -12.33 -8.70 1.26
CA VAL A 38 -13.16 -9.32 2.31
C VAL A 38 -12.35 -9.92 3.48
N HIS A 39 -11.03 -9.91 3.38
CA HIS A 39 -10.15 -10.33 4.46
C HIS A 39 -9.99 -9.25 5.55
N SER A 40 -10.37 -8.00 5.25
CA SER A 40 -10.55 -6.92 6.23
C SER A 40 -11.95 -6.30 6.10
N ASP A 41 -12.08 -5.14 5.49
CA ASP A 41 -13.32 -4.36 5.39
C ASP A 41 -13.71 -3.98 3.96
N GLY A 42 -12.99 -4.52 2.96
CA GLY A 42 -13.36 -4.44 1.55
C GLY A 42 -14.47 -5.43 1.16
N LYS A 43 -15.00 -5.27 -0.05
CA LYS A 43 -16.11 -6.10 -0.57
C LYS A 43 -15.68 -7.11 -1.62
N LEU A 44 -14.50 -7.00 -2.20
CA LEU A 44 -14.02 -7.92 -3.24
C LEU A 44 -13.31 -9.12 -2.62
N GLN A 45 -13.60 -10.31 -3.17
CA GLN A 45 -12.72 -11.46 -2.98
C GLN A 45 -11.37 -11.19 -3.67
N PRO A 46 -10.24 -11.68 -3.12
CA PRO A 46 -8.92 -11.44 -3.71
C PRO A 46 -8.80 -11.85 -5.19
N GLU A 47 -9.39 -12.99 -5.57
CA GLU A 47 -9.39 -13.44 -6.96
C GLU A 47 -10.25 -12.56 -7.88
N VAL A 48 -11.34 -11.98 -7.39
CA VAL A 48 -12.17 -11.04 -8.16
C VAL A 48 -11.44 -9.72 -8.35
N LEU A 49 -10.72 -9.27 -7.30
CA LEU A 49 -9.86 -8.09 -7.38
C LEU A 49 -8.77 -8.28 -8.44
N LEU A 50 -8.07 -9.43 -8.45
CA LEU A 50 -7.04 -9.73 -9.44
C LEU A 50 -7.60 -9.82 -10.87
N LYS A 51 -8.74 -10.48 -11.07
CA LYS A 51 -9.41 -10.52 -12.39
C LYS A 51 -9.72 -9.11 -12.89
N SER A 52 -10.19 -8.24 -11.99
CA SER A 52 -10.46 -6.83 -12.32
C SER A 52 -9.17 -6.07 -12.65
N ALA A 53 -8.09 -6.30 -11.92
CA ALA A 53 -6.79 -5.69 -12.16
C ALA A 53 -6.22 -6.10 -13.53
N ILE A 54 -6.30 -7.39 -13.89
CA ILE A 54 -5.91 -7.92 -15.21
C ILE A 54 -6.76 -7.28 -16.31
N ALA A 55 -8.07 -7.25 -16.15
CA ALA A 55 -8.98 -6.66 -17.14
C ALA A 55 -8.76 -5.15 -17.35
N LEU A 56 -8.31 -4.44 -16.31
CA LEU A 56 -7.93 -3.03 -16.39
C LEU A 56 -6.52 -2.81 -16.98
N GLY A 57 -5.73 -3.86 -17.12
CA GLY A 57 -4.34 -3.78 -17.58
C GLY A 57 -3.39 -3.16 -16.57
N LEU A 58 -3.64 -3.32 -15.27
CA LEU A 58 -2.70 -2.86 -14.25
C LEU A 58 -1.35 -3.58 -14.40
N LYS A 59 -0.27 -2.81 -14.29
CA LYS A 59 1.11 -3.33 -14.33
C LYS A 59 1.55 -3.87 -12.97
N GLY A 60 0.98 -3.33 -11.90
CA GLY A 60 1.34 -3.75 -10.55
C GLY A 60 0.36 -3.26 -9.49
N LEU A 61 0.29 -4.01 -8.40
CA LEU A 61 -0.63 -3.73 -7.30
C LEU A 61 -0.17 -4.31 -5.95
N ALA A 62 -0.76 -3.82 -4.87
CA ALA A 62 -0.69 -4.44 -3.56
C ALA A 62 -2.10 -4.51 -2.93
N ILE A 63 -2.38 -5.60 -2.24
CA ILE A 63 -3.54 -5.75 -1.35
C ILE A 63 -3.08 -5.39 0.05
N THR A 64 -3.72 -4.40 0.66
CA THR A 64 -3.31 -3.79 1.92
C THR A 64 -4.39 -3.93 2.99
N ASP A 65 -4.95 -5.11 3.14
CA ASP A 65 -5.96 -5.41 4.15
C ASP A 65 -5.52 -4.98 5.56
N HIS A 66 -6.46 -4.44 6.35
CA HIS A 66 -6.18 -4.01 7.72
C HIS A 66 -5.74 -5.17 8.61
N HIS A 67 -4.56 -5.04 9.20
CA HIS A 67 -4.00 -5.96 10.20
C HIS A 67 -3.98 -7.44 9.77
N THR A 68 -3.92 -7.72 8.47
CA THR A 68 -3.84 -9.07 7.94
C THR A 68 -3.17 -9.11 6.57
N ILE A 69 -2.50 -10.21 6.28
CA ILE A 69 -1.89 -10.49 4.97
C ILE A 69 -2.63 -11.61 4.24
N THR A 70 -3.75 -12.09 4.80
CA THR A 70 -4.43 -13.28 4.26
C THR A 70 -5.07 -13.01 2.89
N GLY A 71 -5.48 -11.76 2.60
CA GLY A 71 -5.96 -11.36 1.27
C GLY A 71 -4.86 -11.42 0.22
N TYR A 72 -3.66 -10.88 0.53
CA TYR A 72 -2.49 -11.03 -0.31
C TYR A 72 -2.12 -12.50 -0.55
N GLN A 73 -2.09 -13.33 0.50
CA GLN A 73 -1.76 -14.75 0.38
C GLN A 73 -2.77 -15.51 -0.50
N ALA A 74 -4.06 -15.23 -0.35
CA ALA A 74 -5.12 -15.81 -1.20
C ALA A 74 -4.93 -15.40 -2.67
N ALA A 75 -4.66 -14.12 -2.93
CA ALA A 75 -4.37 -13.60 -4.27
C ALA A 75 -3.12 -14.25 -4.88
N GLN A 76 -2.04 -14.37 -4.10
CA GLN A 76 -0.79 -15.00 -4.53
C GLN A 76 -1.00 -16.48 -4.91
N ASN A 77 -1.75 -17.23 -4.09
CA ASN A 77 -2.06 -18.63 -4.36
C ASN A 77 -2.90 -18.75 -5.64
N TRP A 78 -3.91 -17.90 -5.81
CA TRP A 78 -4.73 -17.89 -7.01
C TRP A 78 -3.90 -17.64 -8.29
N LEU A 79 -2.89 -16.75 -8.25
CA LEU A 79 -1.98 -16.53 -9.38
C LEU A 79 -1.06 -17.73 -9.64
N LYS A 80 -0.60 -18.44 -8.59
CA LYS A 80 0.29 -19.61 -8.73
C LYS A 80 -0.42 -20.83 -9.34
N ASP A 81 -1.71 -20.97 -9.07
CA ASP A 81 -2.53 -22.11 -9.53
C ASP A 81 -3.01 -21.96 -10.99
N ARG A 82 -2.62 -20.90 -11.68
CA ARG A 82 -2.99 -20.59 -13.06
C ARG A 82 -1.81 -20.69 -14.01
N GLU A 83 -2.12 -20.98 -15.27
CA GLU A 83 -1.14 -20.77 -16.35
C GLU A 83 -0.69 -19.30 -16.34
N PRO A 84 0.61 -19.03 -16.54
CA PRO A 84 1.12 -17.67 -16.58
C PRO A 84 0.40 -16.83 -17.64
N GLU A 85 -0.32 -15.81 -17.22
CA GLU A 85 -0.90 -14.82 -18.13
C GLU A 85 0.16 -13.78 -18.47
N GLU A 86 0.37 -13.53 -19.77
CA GLU A 86 1.40 -12.61 -20.30
C GLU A 86 1.25 -11.18 -19.72
N ASN A 87 0.04 -10.81 -19.29
CA ASN A 87 -0.30 -9.50 -18.77
C ASN A 87 -0.71 -9.51 -17.27
N ALA A 88 -0.32 -10.54 -16.53
CA ALA A 88 -0.60 -10.54 -15.09
C ALA A 88 0.17 -9.42 -14.39
N PRO A 89 -0.48 -8.61 -13.52
CA PRO A 89 0.20 -7.54 -12.79
C PRO A 89 1.20 -8.10 -11.78
N GLU A 90 2.28 -7.37 -11.54
CA GLU A 90 3.17 -7.64 -10.42
C GLU A 90 2.39 -7.46 -9.09
N LEU A 91 2.36 -8.50 -8.25
CA LEU A 91 1.67 -8.47 -6.95
C LEU A 91 2.71 -8.44 -5.82
N TRP A 92 2.78 -7.33 -5.08
CA TRP A 92 3.62 -7.23 -3.88
C TRP A 92 2.83 -7.57 -2.61
N SER A 93 3.54 -8.09 -1.60
CA SER A 93 2.97 -8.18 -0.25
C SER A 93 2.56 -6.79 0.22
N GLY A 94 1.39 -6.69 0.85
CA GLY A 94 0.82 -5.45 1.36
C GLY A 94 0.10 -5.67 2.68
N ILE A 95 0.05 -4.63 3.49
CA ILE A 95 -0.71 -4.55 4.74
C ILE A 95 -0.99 -3.08 5.06
N GLU A 96 -2.13 -2.78 5.69
CA GLU A 96 -2.38 -1.50 6.34
C GLU A 96 -2.49 -1.69 7.85
N VAL A 97 -1.74 -0.89 8.62
CA VAL A 97 -1.61 -1.03 10.08
C VAL A 97 -1.96 0.29 10.76
N ASN A 98 -2.89 0.26 11.71
CA ASN A 98 -3.17 1.40 12.58
C ASN A 98 -2.00 1.64 13.54
N ALA A 99 -1.61 2.89 13.70
CA ALA A 99 -0.49 3.29 14.55
C ALA A 99 -0.75 4.65 15.22
N ALA A 100 -0.11 4.89 16.36
CA ALA A 100 -0.13 6.20 17.04
C ALA A 100 1.02 7.08 16.53
N LEU A 101 0.69 8.28 16.07
CA LEU A 101 1.66 9.32 15.71
C LEU A 101 1.16 10.67 16.21
N LEU A 102 2.00 11.41 16.96
CA LEU A 102 1.64 12.72 17.54
C LEU A 102 0.30 12.72 18.31
N GLY A 103 -0.01 11.61 19.00
CA GLY A 103 -1.20 11.48 19.84
C GLY A 103 -2.51 11.22 19.09
N ILE A 104 -2.46 10.94 17.78
CA ILE A 104 -3.62 10.48 17.00
C ILE A 104 -3.34 9.14 16.34
N GLU A 105 -4.39 8.45 15.92
CA GLU A 105 -4.29 7.28 15.06
C GLU A 105 -4.01 7.71 13.62
N VAL A 106 -3.03 7.05 13.01
CA VAL A 106 -2.71 7.10 11.58
C VAL A 106 -2.61 5.69 11.04
N HIS A 107 -2.60 5.55 9.71
CA HIS A 107 -2.37 4.26 9.06
C HIS A 107 -1.00 4.25 8.39
N ILE A 108 -0.32 3.11 8.50
CA ILE A 108 0.96 2.85 7.85
C ILE A 108 0.78 1.66 6.92
N LEU A 109 1.07 1.88 5.64
CA LEU A 109 1.10 0.85 4.62
C LEU A 109 2.48 0.19 4.63
N GLY A 110 2.50 -1.14 4.64
CA GLY A 110 3.71 -1.92 4.45
C GLY A 110 3.69 -2.59 3.09
N TYR A 111 4.84 -2.61 2.39
CA TYR A 111 4.96 -3.20 1.07
C TYR A 111 6.21 -4.06 0.92
N ALA A 112 6.14 -5.07 0.04
CA ALA A 112 7.28 -5.89 -0.41
C ALA A 112 8.10 -6.49 0.74
N PHE A 113 7.48 -6.74 1.89
CA PHE A 113 8.08 -7.38 3.06
C PHE A 113 8.01 -8.91 2.95
N ASP A 114 8.84 -9.61 3.72
CA ASP A 114 8.69 -11.04 3.96
C ASP A 114 7.47 -11.32 4.85
N PRO A 115 6.39 -11.94 4.34
CA PRO A 115 5.17 -12.20 5.10
C PRO A 115 5.35 -13.15 6.29
N GLN A 116 6.45 -13.89 6.34
CA GLN A 116 6.76 -14.86 7.40
C GLN A 116 7.67 -14.27 8.48
N HIS A 117 8.18 -13.05 8.30
CA HIS A 117 9.09 -12.44 9.25
C HIS A 117 8.44 -12.21 10.61
N SER A 118 9.14 -12.57 11.68
CA SER A 118 8.62 -12.55 13.05
C SER A 118 8.26 -11.16 13.56
N SER A 119 8.88 -10.09 13.05
CA SER A 119 8.56 -8.70 13.41
C SER A 119 7.14 -8.30 13.09
N LEU A 120 6.48 -8.98 12.11
CA LEU A 120 5.12 -8.67 11.70
C LEU A 120 4.03 -9.35 12.54
N LYS A 121 4.40 -10.28 13.44
CA LYS A 121 3.42 -11.00 14.27
C LYS A 121 2.45 -10.09 15.04
N PRO A 122 2.87 -8.96 15.66
CA PRO A 122 1.93 -8.08 16.35
C PRO A 122 0.91 -7.41 15.43
N TYR A 123 1.21 -7.31 14.14
CA TYR A 123 0.47 -6.51 13.16
C TYR A 123 -0.43 -7.33 12.23
N THR A 124 -0.38 -8.67 12.34
CA THR A 124 -1.15 -9.59 11.47
C THR A 124 -2.22 -10.37 12.22
N GLN A 125 -2.72 -9.82 13.33
CA GLN A 125 -3.67 -10.46 14.25
C GLN A 125 -5.14 -10.06 14.00
N ARG A 126 -5.47 -9.39 12.89
CA ARG A 126 -6.80 -8.85 12.54
C ARG A 126 -7.32 -7.76 13.50
N HIS A 127 -6.45 -7.16 14.27
CA HIS A 127 -6.74 -6.03 15.16
C HIS A 127 -5.49 -5.18 15.34
N ALA A 128 -5.69 -3.92 15.72
CA ALA A 128 -4.59 -3.01 16.02
C ALA A 128 -3.74 -3.54 17.19
N ALA A 129 -2.42 -3.40 17.08
CA ALA A 129 -1.48 -3.66 18.15
C ALA A 129 -1.75 -2.74 19.35
N LYS A 130 -1.12 -3.00 20.50
CA LYS A 130 -1.29 -2.22 21.73
C LYS A 130 0.06 -1.82 22.31
N GLY A 131 0.02 -0.83 23.18
CA GLY A 131 1.22 -0.36 23.90
C GLY A 131 2.30 0.14 22.96
N ASN A 132 3.53 -0.31 23.13
CA ASN A 132 4.67 0.12 22.30
C ASN A 132 4.55 -0.31 20.84
N ASP A 133 3.96 -1.48 20.57
CA ASP A 133 3.77 -1.96 19.20
C ASP A 133 2.75 -1.10 18.42
N TYR A 134 1.91 -0.34 19.10
CA TYR A 134 0.99 0.61 18.45
C TYR A 134 1.65 1.93 18.04
N GLN A 135 2.88 2.22 18.47
CA GLN A 135 3.59 3.44 18.07
C GLN A 135 4.05 3.37 16.61
N ALA A 136 3.90 4.47 15.86
CA ALA A 136 4.29 4.53 14.45
C ALA A 136 5.75 4.10 14.22
N ALA A 137 6.67 4.50 15.10
CA ALA A 137 8.07 4.10 15.02
C ALA A 137 8.25 2.58 15.11
N SER A 138 7.46 1.88 15.94
CA SER A 138 7.52 0.41 16.08
C SER A 138 6.95 -0.29 14.85
N VAL A 139 5.84 0.21 14.29
CA VAL A 139 5.24 -0.32 13.05
C VAL A 139 6.21 -0.18 11.88
N ILE A 140 6.79 1.02 11.70
CA ILE A 140 7.78 1.32 10.65
C ILE A 140 8.98 0.37 10.76
N ALA A 141 9.57 0.28 11.96
CA ALA A 141 10.72 -0.58 12.20
C ALA A 141 10.41 -2.06 11.91
N ALA A 142 9.22 -2.55 12.27
CA ALA A 142 8.84 -3.93 12.04
C ALA A 142 8.68 -4.26 10.55
N ILE A 143 8.09 -3.36 9.75
CA ILE A 143 7.97 -3.49 8.30
C ILE A 143 9.36 -3.51 7.67
N GLN A 144 10.24 -2.59 8.07
CA GLN A 144 11.61 -2.50 7.56
C GLN A 144 12.48 -3.70 7.96
N GLN A 145 12.34 -4.22 9.19
CA GLN A 145 13.02 -5.45 9.62
C GLN A 145 12.58 -6.66 8.79
N ALA A 146 11.34 -6.69 8.34
CA ALA A 146 10.85 -7.70 7.39
C ALA A 146 11.32 -7.46 5.95
N GLY A 147 12.23 -6.51 5.71
CA GLY A 147 12.76 -6.15 4.39
C GLY A 147 11.82 -5.26 3.57
N GLY A 148 10.71 -4.78 4.13
CA GLY A 148 9.68 -4.03 3.45
C GLY A 148 9.92 -2.52 3.38
N ILE A 149 8.95 -1.83 2.78
CA ILE A 149 8.87 -0.38 2.62
C ILE A 149 7.66 0.11 3.44
N ALA A 150 7.87 1.06 4.36
CA ALA A 150 6.82 1.65 5.18
C ALA A 150 6.38 3.02 4.60
N VAL A 151 5.06 3.24 4.48
CA VAL A 151 4.48 4.44 3.84
C VAL A 151 3.35 4.98 4.70
N LEU A 152 3.33 6.29 4.95
CA LEU A 152 2.21 6.96 5.62
C LEU A 152 1.02 7.06 4.67
N ALA A 153 -0.10 6.41 5.02
CA ALA A 153 -1.32 6.41 4.22
C ALA A 153 -2.05 7.75 4.27
N HIS A 154 -2.64 8.17 3.16
CA HIS A 154 -3.57 9.32 3.02
C HIS A 154 -3.38 10.44 4.06
N PRO A 155 -2.22 11.11 4.12
CA PRO A 155 -1.79 11.96 5.25
C PRO A 155 -2.68 13.18 5.51
N ALA A 156 -3.43 13.66 4.51
CA ALA A 156 -4.34 14.80 4.67
C ALA A 156 -5.78 14.38 5.09
N ARG A 157 -6.03 13.09 5.38
CA ARG A 157 -7.33 12.59 5.83
C ARG A 157 -7.55 12.76 7.34
N TYR A 158 -6.48 12.92 8.10
CA TYR A 158 -6.54 12.96 9.55
C TYR A 158 -6.95 14.33 10.11
N LYS A 159 -7.38 14.38 11.38
CA LYS A 159 -7.68 15.62 12.07
C LYS A 159 -6.44 16.49 12.29
N ARG A 160 -5.27 15.86 12.40
CA ARG A 160 -3.99 16.56 12.51
C ARG A 160 -3.45 16.84 11.12
N SER A 161 -2.82 17.99 10.97
CA SER A 161 -2.33 18.46 9.66
C SER A 161 -1.24 17.55 9.10
N HIS A 162 -1.28 17.27 7.81
CA HIS A 162 -0.20 16.57 7.10
C HIS A 162 1.12 17.34 7.12
N PHE A 163 1.09 18.67 7.35
CA PHE A 163 2.30 19.47 7.58
C PHE A 163 3.00 19.15 8.90
N GLU A 164 2.31 18.51 9.86
CA GLU A 164 2.89 18.00 11.10
C GLU A 164 3.18 16.49 11.01
N LEU A 165 2.24 15.73 10.40
CA LEU A 165 2.32 14.27 10.37
C LEU A 165 3.46 13.76 9.49
N ILE A 166 3.68 14.35 8.30
CA ILE A 166 4.73 13.90 7.38
C ILE A 166 6.12 14.12 7.98
N PRO A 167 6.47 15.31 8.51
CA PRO A 167 7.75 15.50 9.21
C PRO A 167 7.94 14.56 10.40
N ALA A 168 6.89 14.31 11.19
CA ALA A 168 6.97 13.40 12.33
C ALA A 168 7.18 11.93 11.90
N ALA A 169 6.50 11.48 10.84
CA ALA A 169 6.72 10.17 10.25
C ALA A 169 8.14 10.03 9.68
N ALA A 170 8.67 11.07 9.03
CA ALA A 170 10.05 11.11 8.55
C ALA A 170 11.06 10.99 9.71
N GLN A 171 10.81 11.63 10.86
CA GLN A 171 11.62 11.46 12.06
C GLN A 171 11.57 10.04 12.63
N CYS A 172 10.47 9.31 12.41
CA CYS A 172 10.34 7.89 12.74
C CYS A 172 11.03 6.98 11.71
N GLY A 173 11.62 7.51 10.64
CA GLY A 173 12.33 6.75 9.62
C GLY A 173 11.44 6.12 8.55
N ILE A 174 10.24 6.67 8.29
CA ILE A 174 9.34 6.16 7.24
C ILE A 174 9.98 6.31 5.85
N ASP A 175 9.73 5.36 4.96
CA ASP A 175 10.32 5.35 3.60
C ASP A 175 9.55 6.24 2.60
N GLY A 176 8.24 6.42 2.81
CA GLY A 176 7.41 7.12 1.83
C GLY A 176 6.09 7.63 2.40
N VAL A 177 5.32 8.26 1.51
CA VAL A 177 4.00 8.82 1.81
C VAL A 177 3.05 8.58 0.64
N GLU A 178 1.78 8.31 0.91
CA GLU A 178 0.75 8.21 -0.11
C GLU A 178 0.38 9.60 -0.62
N THR A 179 1.02 9.98 -1.73
CA THR A 179 0.97 11.33 -2.29
C THR A 179 -0.24 11.51 -3.19
N TYR A 180 -0.56 10.50 -3.99
CA TYR A 180 -1.64 10.57 -4.95
C TYR A 180 -2.85 9.83 -4.41
N TYR A 181 -3.70 10.57 -3.71
CA TYR A 181 -4.92 10.07 -3.06
C TYR A 181 -6.12 10.99 -3.34
N ALA A 182 -7.31 10.41 -3.42
CA ALA A 182 -8.56 11.12 -3.72
C ALA A 182 -9.37 11.37 -2.44
N TYR A 183 -9.15 12.49 -1.78
CA TYR A 183 -9.76 12.81 -0.48
C TYR A 183 -11.28 13.02 -0.55
N ASN A 184 -11.81 13.47 -1.71
CA ASN A 184 -13.23 13.76 -1.91
C ASN A 184 -13.99 12.65 -2.67
N ASN A 185 -13.36 11.51 -2.88
CA ASN A 185 -13.97 10.32 -3.52
C ASN A 185 -14.61 10.62 -4.90
N PRO A 186 -13.92 11.32 -5.81
CA PRO A 186 -14.52 11.74 -7.09
C PRO A 186 -14.78 10.55 -8.00
N ASN A 187 -15.76 10.72 -8.92
CA ASN A 187 -16.02 9.77 -10.00
C ASN A 187 -15.97 10.51 -11.34
N PRO A 188 -15.02 10.22 -12.24
CA PRO A 188 -13.94 9.23 -12.10
C PRO A 188 -12.93 9.59 -11.01
N TRP A 189 -12.26 8.56 -10.47
CA TRP A 189 -11.21 8.76 -9.48
C TRP A 189 -10.05 9.57 -10.05
N LYS A 190 -9.58 10.53 -9.27
CA LYS A 190 -8.36 11.30 -9.53
C LYS A 190 -7.81 11.86 -8.22
N PRO A 191 -6.50 11.99 -8.09
CA PRO A 191 -5.91 12.58 -6.89
C PRO A 191 -6.41 14.01 -6.65
N SER A 192 -6.58 14.38 -5.38
CA SER A 192 -6.97 15.73 -4.98
C SER A 192 -5.81 16.70 -5.23
N PRO A 193 -5.95 17.69 -6.14
CA PRO A 193 -4.78 18.40 -6.67
C PRO A 193 -4.07 19.27 -5.62
N VAL A 194 -4.81 19.84 -4.67
CA VAL A 194 -4.24 20.72 -3.63
C VAL A 194 -3.39 19.89 -2.65
N GLU A 195 -3.98 18.85 -2.08
CA GLU A 195 -3.33 17.96 -1.13
C GLU A 195 -2.15 17.22 -1.79
N THR A 196 -2.32 16.74 -3.02
CA THR A 196 -1.24 16.12 -3.80
C THR A 196 -0.03 17.03 -3.91
N LYS A 197 -0.23 18.31 -4.30
CA LYS A 197 0.87 19.28 -4.42
C LYS A 197 1.56 19.52 -3.07
N GLN A 198 0.80 19.65 -1.99
CA GLN A 198 1.35 19.89 -0.65
C GLN A 198 2.13 18.67 -0.15
N VAL A 199 1.58 17.47 -0.32
CA VAL A 199 2.25 16.22 0.07
C VAL A 199 3.52 15.99 -0.76
N GLN A 200 3.52 16.27 -2.07
CA GLN A 200 4.73 16.21 -2.91
C GLN A 200 5.84 17.14 -2.42
N GLN A 201 5.49 18.37 -2.03
CA GLN A 201 6.47 19.30 -1.49
C GLN A 201 7.10 18.79 -0.20
N LEU A 202 6.28 18.23 0.70
CA LEU A 202 6.75 17.64 1.95
C LEU A 202 7.56 16.36 1.72
N SER A 203 7.13 15.48 0.81
CA SER A 203 7.87 14.26 0.50
C SER A 203 9.26 14.59 -0.06
N ALA A 204 9.36 15.57 -0.96
CA ALA A 204 10.63 16.04 -1.51
C ALA A 204 11.53 16.65 -0.42
N ALA A 205 10.98 17.46 0.50
CA ALA A 205 11.73 18.08 1.59
C ALA A 205 12.32 17.05 2.58
N HIS A 206 11.69 15.88 2.69
CA HIS A 206 12.12 14.80 3.59
C HIS A 206 12.71 13.58 2.87
N ASN A 207 12.97 13.65 1.55
CA ASN A 207 13.47 12.56 0.72
C ASN A 207 12.63 11.28 0.79
N LEU A 208 11.30 11.42 0.84
CA LEU A 208 10.35 10.31 0.91
C LEU A 208 9.92 9.86 -0.49
N LEU A 209 9.66 8.56 -0.62
CA LEU A 209 9.04 7.98 -1.82
C LEU A 209 7.57 8.44 -1.93
N ASN A 210 7.06 8.51 -3.17
CA ASN A 210 5.66 8.81 -3.43
C ASN A 210 4.92 7.53 -3.83
N THR A 211 3.72 7.33 -3.28
CA THR A 211 2.86 6.21 -3.68
C THR A 211 1.46 6.69 -4.07
N CYS A 212 0.66 5.78 -4.61
CA CYS A 212 -0.72 6.03 -5.01
C CYS A 212 -1.60 4.82 -4.73
N GLY A 213 -2.86 5.07 -4.44
CA GLY A 213 -3.86 4.03 -4.28
C GLY A 213 -5.27 4.57 -4.27
N THR A 214 -6.24 3.71 -4.59
CA THR A 214 -7.65 4.10 -4.56
C THR A 214 -8.29 3.93 -3.19
N ASP A 215 -7.63 3.21 -2.29
CA ASP A 215 -8.19 2.82 -0.99
C ASP A 215 -9.55 2.13 -1.16
N THR A 216 -9.62 1.23 -2.17
CA THR A 216 -10.86 0.58 -2.58
C THR A 216 -11.42 -0.30 -1.46
N HIS A 217 -12.66 -0.02 -1.06
CA HIS A 217 -13.48 -0.84 -0.16
C HIS A 217 -14.75 -1.36 -0.87
N GLY A 218 -15.07 -0.82 -2.05
CA GLY A 218 -16.26 -1.16 -2.84
C GLY A 218 -16.06 -2.34 -3.77
N LEU A 219 -16.82 -2.35 -4.87
CA LEU A 219 -16.77 -3.39 -5.91
C LEU A 219 -15.98 -2.97 -7.16
N SER A 220 -15.31 -1.84 -7.13
CA SER A 220 -14.56 -1.31 -8.27
C SER A 220 -13.19 -0.82 -7.83
N LEU A 221 -12.14 -1.23 -8.56
CA LEU A 221 -10.77 -0.77 -8.33
C LEU A 221 -10.54 0.70 -8.76
N LEU A 222 -11.53 1.30 -9.43
CA LEU A 222 -11.44 2.65 -9.97
C LEU A 222 -11.97 3.72 -9.00
N ARG A 223 -12.27 3.39 -7.75
CA ARG A 223 -12.75 4.32 -6.73
C ARG A 223 -12.68 3.71 -5.34
N ARG A 224 -12.82 4.55 -4.31
CA ARG A 224 -12.77 4.09 -2.93
C ARG A 224 -14.02 3.30 -2.52
N LEU A 225 -15.23 3.78 -2.87
CA LEU A 225 -16.53 3.20 -2.48
C LEU A 225 -17.43 2.92 -3.70
#